data_a6a2e710763434e0ddbd512cc53a42e0
#
_entry.id   a6a2e710763434e0ddbd512cc53a42e0
#
_cell.length_a   1.000
_cell.length_b   1.000
_cell.length_c   1.000
_cell.angle_alpha   90.00
_cell.angle_beta   90.00
_cell.angle_gamma   90.00
#
_symmetry.space_group_name_H-M   'P 1'
#
loop_
_entity.id
_entity.type
_entity.pdbx_description
1 polymer ?
#
loop_
_entity_poly.entity_id
_entity_poly.type
_entity_poly.pdbx_seq_one_letter_code
_entity_poly.pdbx_strand_id
1 'polypeptide(L)'
;MFEFAGAGASVLEGAARSPAFKRVLLGERGAELSFTRVGFTQSFFSDRPIELVSDGELKATAFRYETGVAGLRVQNSRSSMVVLPYMGMQVWFVTFDGRNVTQKSMFDMPLATTKFGDNYGAFLYHCGLNNVNGPEEGEDPYPMHDVLPFAVYENTYTGVGVDEEGRYLAVGGTYVFRNSQELYWAYAPELRLYEGKTMVEMKATVHNRRTHPLEYLWLCHMNWLGVDGGRFYYSAPQDPDHVLVAPTELGNDSPRAVAIREWGRKLASDPTLADVLDSSSQVYDPEMCINYRYETDEDGLAHSLMELPGGGSYYVAWDATKAPYALRWLCRTGDEDGVGIAVPSTGTNRGSSYQREHGHFNTLEPGESDVLRWRFGLLDERETSDAKACIDAILGR
;
A
#
# COMPACT_ATOMS: atom_id res chain seq x y z
N MET A 1 15.34 -8.90 -23.33
CA MET A 1 15.63 -10.17 -22.63
C MET A 1 16.78 -9.86 -21.69
N PHE A 2 16.51 -9.69 -20.42
CA PHE A 2 17.55 -9.39 -19.40
C PHE A 2 17.49 -10.49 -18.37
N GLU A 3 18.57 -11.25 -18.26
CA GLU A 3 18.82 -12.27 -17.24
C GLU A 3 19.36 -11.59 -15.98
N PHE A 4 18.89 -12.00 -14.82
CA PHE A 4 19.40 -11.56 -13.51
C PHE A 4 20.31 -12.63 -12.94
N ALA A 5 21.54 -12.25 -12.58
CA ALA A 5 22.51 -13.09 -11.91
C ALA A 5 22.32 -13.02 -10.39
N GLY A 6 22.36 -14.19 -9.72
CA GLY A 6 22.20 -14.35 -8.28
C GLY A 6 23.52 -14.29 -7.50
N ALA A 7 23.42 -14.02 -6.21
CA ALA A 7 24.50 -14.23 -5.21
C ALA A 7 23.92 -14.70 -3.86
N GLY A 8 24.37 -15.76 -3.44
CA GLY A 8 24.76 -16.59 -2.30
C GLY A 8 24.02 -16.47 -0.93
N ALA A 9 23.53 -17.62 -0.48
CA ALA A 9 22.86 -17.86 0.81
C ALA A 9 23.83 -18.16 1.96
N SER A 10 23.43 -17.85 3.22
CA SER A 10 23.92 -18.51 4.43
C SER A 10 22.77 -18.85 5.40
N VAL A 11 22.83 -20.05 5.95
CA VAL A 11 21.83 -20.73 6.79
C VAL A 11 22.06 -20.39 8.26
N LEU A 12 20.99 -20.11 9.03
CA LEU A 12 20.97 -20.28 10.49
C LEU A 12 19.64 -20.91 10.93
N GLU A 13 19.75 -21.99 11.71
CA GLU A 13 18.65 -22.77 12.28
C GLU A 13 18.19 -22.22 13.65
N GLY A 14 16.90 -22.34 13.93
CA GLY A 14 16.37 -22.58 15.26
C GLY A 14 15.51 -21.51 15.91
N ALA A 15 14.18 -21.57 15.72
CA ALA A 15 13.10 -21.38 16.72
C ALA A 15 11.75 -21.73 16.08
N ALA A 16 10.85 -22.34 16.85
CA ALA A 16 9.55 -22.81 16.37
C ALA A 16 8.67 -21.65 15.92
N ARG A 17 8.40 -21.56 14.63
CA ARG A 17 7.62 -20.52 13.97
C ARG A 17 6.42 -21.14 13.29
N SER A 18 5.27 -20.44 13.35
CA SER A 18 4.11 -20.82 12.54
C SER A 18 4.49 -20.85 11.06
N PRO A 19 4.20 -21.95 10.34
CA PRO A 19 4.61 -22.10 8.93
C PRO A 19 4.05 -21.01 8.00
N ALA A 20 2.94 -20.36 8.38
CA ALA A 20 2.26 -19.35 7.58
C ALA A 20 3.02 -18.01 7.49
N PHE A 21 3.86 -17.68 8.48
CA PHE A 21 4.57 -16.40 8.53
C PHE A 21 6.00 -16.48 8.00
N LYS A 22 6.55 -17.65 7.83
CA LYS A 22 8.01 -17.90 7.71
C LYS A 22 8.64 -17.67 6.35
N ARG A 23 7.95 -17.51 5.23
CA ARG A 23 8.57 -17.70 3.90
C ARG A 23 8.44 -16.62 2.85
N VAL A 24 7.73 -15.56 3.07
CA VAL A 24 7.24 -14.76 1.92
C VAL A 24 8.06 -13.54 1.56
N LEU A 25 9.05 -13.10 2.31
CA LEU A 25 9.52 -11.73 2.13
C LEU A 25 11.01 -11.50 1.93
N LEU A 26 11.86 -12.49 2.00
CA LEU A 26 13.26 -12.30 1.69
C LEU A 26 13.59 -12.78 0.28
N GLY A 27 13.78 -11.86 -0.60
CA GLY A 27 14.60 -11.78 -1.80
C GLY A 27 14.80 -12.99 -2.72
N GLU A 28 14.75 -14.17 -2.24
CA GLU A 28 14.76 -15.41 -3.00
C GLU A 28 13.38 -16.07 -2.86
N ARG A 29 12.41 -15.59 -3.63
CA ARG A 29 11.29 -16.46 -3.95
C ARG A 29 11.86 -17.71 -4.60
N GLY A 30 11.44 -18.88 -4.14
CA GLY A 30 11.66 -20.09 -4.88
C GLY A 30 11.32 -19.86 -6.34
N ALA A 31 12.06 -20.42 -7.24
CA ALA A 31 11.97 -20.17 -8.67
C ALA A 31 10.50 -20.24 -9.06
N GLU A 32 10.00 -19.22 -9.78
CA GLU A 32 8.70 -19.28 -10.45
C GLU A 32 8.71 -20.57 -11.30
N LEU A 33 7.89 -21.54 -10.89
CA LEU A 33 7.89 -22.85 -11.51
C LEU A 33 7.21 -22.81 -12.87
N SER A 34 6.20 -21.93 -13.00
CA SER A 34 5.51 -21.66 -14.27
C SER A 34 4.74 -20.35 -14.19
N PHE A 35 4.65 -19.62 -15.31
CA PHE A 35 3.77 -18.46 -15.44
C PHE A 35 3.22 -18.36 -16.87
N THR A 36 1.90 -18.38 -17.00
CA THR A 36 1.20 -18.15 -18.25
C THR A 36 0.70 -16.72 -18.29
N ARG A 37 1.36 -15.88 -19.05
CA ARG A 37 1.07 -14.44 -19.18
C ARG A 37 0.07 -14.16 -20.28
N VAL A 38 -0.94 -13.36 -19.97
CA VAL A 38 -1.88 -12.76 -20.92
C VAL A 38 -1.66 -11.25 -20.94
N GLY A 39 -1.01 -10.75 -21.98
CA GLY A 39 -0.86 -9.31 -22.22
C GLY A 39 -2.19 -8.72 -22.68
N PHE A 40 -2.49 -7.49 -22.26
CA PHE A 40 -3.69 -6.79 -22.71
C PHE A 40 -3.41 -5.30 -22.95
N THR A 41 -4.29 -4.65 -23.68
CA THR A 41 -4.29 -3.21 -23.95
C THR A 41 -5.63 -2.61 -23.56
N GLN A 42 -5.70 -1.29 -23.53
CA GLN A 42 -6.92 -0.57 -23.14
C GLN A 42 -8.13 -0.94 -24.03
N SER A 43 -7.93 -1.39 -25.26
CA SER A 43 -8.99 -1.83 -26.18
C SER A 43 -9.72 -3.11 -25.76
N PHE A 44 -9.15 -3.90 -24.85
CA PHE A 44 -9.83 -5.08 -24.28
C PHE A 44 -10.96 -4.71 -23.31
N PHE A 45 -10.98 -3.47 -22.81
CA PHE A 45 -11.94 -3.01 -21.82
C PHE A 45 -13.13 -2.35 -22.51
N SER A 46 -14.32 -2.93 -22.33
CA SER A 46 -15.58 -2.43 -22.88
C SER A 46 -16.72 -2.58 -21.86
N ASP A 47 -17.91 -2.11 -22.20
CA ASP A 47 -19.14 -2.28 -21.43
C ASP A 47 -19.56 -3.77 -21.32
N ARG A 48 -19.07 -4.61 -22.22
CA ARG A 48 -19.24 -6.08 -22.14
C ARG A 48 -18.03 -6.68 -21.45
N PRO A 49 -18.16 -7.26 -20.25
CA PRO A 49 -17.07 -7.93 -19.57
C PRO A 49 -16.48 -9.08 -20.39
N ILE A 50 -15.14 -9.16 -20.40
CA ILE A 50 -14.37 -10.21 -21.10
C ILE A 50 -13.51 -10.92 -20.06
N GLU A 51 -13.67 -12.24 -19.94
CA GLU A 51 -12.82 -13.08 -19.10
C GLU A 51 -11.48 -13.29 -19.81
N LEU A 52 -10.40 -12.71 -19.25
CA LEU A 52 -9.03 -12.84 -19.79
C LEU A 52 -8.32 -14.06 -19.24
N VAL A 53 -8.66 -14.46 -18.03
CA VAL A 53 -8.15 -15.64 -17.32
C VAL A 53 -9.31 -16.34 -16.63
N SER A 54 -9.40 -17.65 -16.79
CA SER A 54 -10.32 -18.54 -16.07
C SER A 54 -9.60 -19.85 -15.81
N ASP A 55 -9.11 -20.05 -14.59
CA ASP A 55 -8.35 -21.22 -14.20
C ASP A 55 -8.70 -21.65 -12.77
N GLY A 56 -9.63 -22.58 -12.66
CA GLY A 56 -10.23 -22.97 -11.40
C GLY A 56 -10.99 -21.80 -10.77
N GLU A 57 -10.62 -21.44 -9.56
CA GLU A 57 -11.19 -20.28 -8.85
C GLU A 57 -10.52 -18.96 -9.19
N LEU A 58 -9.33 -19.00 -9.86
CA LEU A 58 -8.58 -17.82 -10.25
C LEU A 58 -9.17 -17.24 -11.54
N LYS A 59 -9.71 -16.04 -11.46
CA LYS A 59 -10.36 -15.37 -12.60
C LYS A 59 -9.92 -13.91 -12.72
N ALA A 60 -9.70 -13.48 -13.97
CA ALA A 60 -9.50 -12.08 -14.32
C ALA A 60 -10.48 -11.65 -15.42
N THR A 61 -11.30 -10.64 -15.14
CA THR A 61 -12.34 -10.14 -16.04
C THR A 61 -12.14 -8.65 -16.31
N ALA A 62 -11.93 -8.31 -17.57
CA ALA A 62 -11.82 -6.94 -18.05
C ALA A 62 -13.20 -6.34 -18.32
N PHE A 63 -13.42 -5.10 -17.88
CA PHE A 63 -14.64 -4.34 -18.12
C PHE A 63 -14.34 -2.83 -18.13
N ARG A 64 -15.31 -2.01 -18.49
CA ARG A 64 -15.21 -0.56 -18.44
C ARG A 64 -16.35 0.02 -17.61
N TYR A 65 -16.04 0.93 -16.70
CA TYR A 65 -17.02 1.73 -16.00
C TYR A 65 -17.74 2.71 -16.95
N GLU A 66 -18.93 3.14 -16.59
CA GLU A 66 -19.67 4.17 -17.34
C GLU A 66 -18.91 5.50 -17.48
N THR A 67 -18.03 5.77 -16.53
CA THR A 67 -17.11 6.92 -16.56
C THR A 67 -15.98 6.79 -17.61
N GLY A 68 -15.89 5.65 -18.29
CA GLY A 68 -14.85 5.36 -19.28
C GLY A 68 -13.58 4.71 -18.69
N VAL A 69 -13.46 4.60 -17.37
CA VAL A 69 -12.29 4.00 -16.73
C VAL A 69 -12.27 2.48 -16.92
N ALA A 70 -11.11 1.94 -17.29
CA ALA A 70 -10.90 0.50 -17.45
C ALA A 70 -10.74 -0.17 -16.09
N GLY A 71 -11.50 -1.23 -15.80
CA GLY A 71 -11.44 -2.04 -14.59
C GLY A 71 -11.12 -3.49 -14.90
N LEU A 72 -10.17 -4.08 -14.18
CA LEU A 72 -9.86 -5.50 -14.20
C LEU A 72 -10.27 -6.12 -12.87
N ARG A 73 -11.35 -6.92 -12.86
CA ARG A 73 -11.73 -7.69 -11.67
C ARG A 73 -10.86 -8.92 -11.59
N VAL A 74 -10.20 -9.12 -10.47
CA VAL A 74 -9.39 -10.30 -10.15
C VAL A 74 -9.95 -10.96 -8.90
N GLN A 75 -10.07 -12.28 -8.90
CA GLN A 75 -10.72 -13.01 -7.82
C GLN A 75 -10.22 -14.44 -7.66
N ASN A 76 -10.34 -14.94 -6.43
CA ASN A 76 -10.32 -16.35 -6.06
C ASN A 76 -11.62 -16.69 -5.30
N SER A 77 -11.70 -17.82 -4.60
CA SER A 77 -12.90 -18.22 -3.84
C SER A 77 -13.20 -17.33 -2.63
N ARG A 78 -12.21 -16.62 -2.09
CA ARG A 78 -12.32 -15.83 -0.85
C ARG A 78 -12.15 -14.33 -1.05
N SER A 79 -11.58 -13.91 -2.16
CA SER A 79 -11.19 -12.53 -2.41
C SER A 79 -11.65 -12.04 -3.76
N SER A 80 -12.11 -10.80 -3.85
CA SER A 80 -12.38 -10.13 -5.12
C SER A 80 -11.87 -8.69 -5.06
N MET A 81 -11.16 -8.26 -6.10
CA MET A 81 -10.61 -6.91 -6.23
C MET A 81 -10.85 -6.36 -7.62
N VAL A 82 -10.92 -5.05 -7.73
CA VAL A 82 -10.91 -4.33 -9.01
C VAL A 82 -9.63 -3.51 -9.11
N VAL A 83 -8.81 -3.84 -10.08
CA VAL A 83 -7.58 -3.09 -10.41
C VAL A 83 -7.88 -2.15 -11.57
N LEU A 84 -7.29 -0.94 -11.56
CA LEU A 84 -7.40 0.07 -12.63
C LEU A 84 -6.06 0.16 -13.41
N PRO A 85 -5.83 -0.68 -14.43
CA PRO A 85 -4.50 -0.84 -15.03
C PRO A 85 -3.96 0.41 -15.73
N TYR A 86 -4.86 1.32 -16.13
CA TYR A 86 -4.52 2.55 -16.86
C TYR A 86 -4.80 3.81 -16.04
N MET A 87 -4.97 3.64 -14.73
CA MET A 87 -5.12 4.71 -13.76
C MET A 87 -4.36 4.30 -12.48
N GLY A 88 -3.03 4.55 -12.48
CA GLY A 88 -2.18 4.33 -11.32
C GLY A 88 -1.99 2.88 -10.90
N MET A 89 -2.49 1.88 -11.62
CA MET A 89 -2.62 0.50 -11.16
C MET A 89 -3.33 0.44 -9.79
N GLN A 90 -4.21 1.41 -9.51
CA GLN A 90 -4.98 1.50 -8.27
C GLN A 90 -5.75 0.20 -8.04
N VAL A 91 -5.87 -0.22 -6.78
CA VAL A 91 -6.88 -1.20 -6.40
C VAL A 91 -8.10 -0.43 -5.93
N TRP A 92 -9.14 -0.39 -6.76
CA TRP A 92 -10.31 0.44 -6.51
C TRP A 92 -11.19 -0.11 -5.39
N PHE A 93 -11.42 -1.41 -5.40
CA PHE A 93 -12.35 -2.07 -4.49
C PHE A 93 -11.82 -3.44 -4.07
N VAL A 94 -12.02 -3.82 -2.81
CA VAL A 94 -11.57 -5.10 -2.25
C VAL A 94 -12.64 -5.69 -1.35
N THR A 95 -12.89 -6.98 -1.55
CA THR A 95 -13.64 -7.80 -0.59
C THR A 95 -12.83 -9.03 -0.19
N PHE A 96 -12.87 -9.38 1.08
CA PHE A 96 -12.36 -10.63 1.63
C PHE A 96 -13.48 -11.37 2.35
N ASP A 97 -13.68 -12.66 2.05
CA ASP A 97 -14.76 -13.50 2.60
C ASP A 97 -16.14 -12.82 2.55
N GLY A 98 -16.40 -12.12 1.43
CA GLY A 98 -17.64 -11.37 1.20
C GLY A 98 -17.76 -10.05 1.97
N ARG A 99 -16.79 -9.69 2.82
CA ARG A 99 -16.75 -8.41 3.55
C ARG A 99 -16.10 -7.35 2.68
N ASN A 100 -16.75 -6.21 2.48
CA ASN A 100 -16.10 -5.01 1.95
C ASN A 100 -15.10 -4.48 2.97
N VAL A 101 -13.85 -4.29 2.54
CA VAL A 101 -12.77 -3.73 3.36
C VAL A 101 -12.28 -2.37 2.85
N THR A 102 -12.81 -1.92 1.70
CA THR A 102 -12.49 -0.61 1.11
C THR A 102 -13.14 0.50 1.91
N GLN A 103 -12.45 1.60 2.10
CA GLN A 103 -12.97 2.82 2.72
C GLN A 103 -14.37 3.20 2.18
N LYS A 104 -15.18 3.85 3.01
CA LYS A 104 -16.34 4.59 2.54
C LYS A 104 -15.84 5.90 1.93
N SER A 105 -16.30 6.23 0.73
CA SER A 105 -15.99 7.48 0.06
C SER A 105 -17.21 8.04 -0.65
N MET A 106 -17.12 9.28 -1.13
CA MET A 106 -18.14 9.94 -1.95
C MET A 106 -18.16 9.43 -3.41
N PHE A 107 -17.28 8.49 -3.78
CA PHE A 107 -17.12 8.00 -5.15
C PHE A 107 -17.62 6.56 -5.27
N ASP A 108 -18.76 6.37 -5.94
CA ASP A 108 -19.31 5.04 -6.23
C ASP A 108 -18.52 4.31 -7.32
N MET A 109 -17.84 5.06 -8.19
CA MET A 109 -17.00 4.53 -9.28
C MET A 109 -15.85 5.50 -9.57
N PRO A 110 -14.73 5.00 -10.18
CA PRO A 110 -13.60 5.86 -10.51
C PRO A 110 -13.97 6.87 -11.61
N LEU A 111 -13.51 8.09 -11.48
CA LEU A 111 -13.65 9.15 -12.47
C LEU A 111 -12.42 9.26 -13.36
N ALA A 112 -12.60 9.56 -14.65
CA ALA A 112 -11.51 9.78 -15.59
C ALA A 112 -10.85 11.16 -15.36
N THR A 113 -10.10 11.29 -14.28
CA THR A 113 -9.40 12.51 -13.86
C THR A 113 -7.96 12.19 -13.46
N THR A 114 -7.10 13.22 -13.40
CA THR A 114 -5.73 13.15 -12.85
C THR A 114 -5.59 13.97 -11.56
N LYS A 115 -6.71 14.51 -11.03
CA LYS A 115 -6.73 15.24 -9.78
C LYS A 115 -7.05 14.28 -8.63
N PHE A 116 -6.17 14.21 -7.66
CA PHE A 116 -6.27 13.26 -6.55
C PHE A 116 -7.58 13.41 -5.78
N GLY A 117 -7.94 14.63 -5.37
CA GLY A 117 -9.17 14.90 -4.61
C GLY A 117 -10.47 14.69 -5.40
N ASP A 118 -10.41 14.63 -6.74
CA ASP A 118 -11.60 14.36 -7.58
C ASP A 118 -11.84 12.84 -7.80
N ASN A 119 -11.04 11.96 -7.17
CA ASN A 119 -11.13 10.50 -7.36
C ASN A 119 -10.62 9.71 -6.14
N TYR A 120 -10.78 10.21 -4.92
CA TYR A 120 -10.21 9.61 -3.71
C TYR A 120 -11.11 8.50 -3.13
N GLY A 121 -11.44 7.48 -3.96
CA GLY A 121 -12.29 6.34 -3.56
C GLY A 121 -11.62 4.98 -3.54
N ALA A 122 -10.37 4.85 -4.04
CA ALA A 122 -9.71 3.55 -4.12
C ALA A 122 -9.22 3.03 -2.76
N PHE A 123 -9.13 1.71 -2.67
CA PHE A 123 -8.49 1.01 -1.56
C PHE A 123 -6.98 1.23 -1.53
N LEU A 124 -6.30 1.24 -2.69
CA LEU A 124 -4.84 1.35 -2.76
C LEU A 124 -4.41 2.29 -3.88
N TYR A 125 -3.49 3.20 -3.52
CA TYR A 125 -2.76 4.04 -4.46
C TYR A 125 -1.25 3.80 -4.34
N HIS A 126 -0.57 3.74 -5.47
CA HIS A 126 0.88 3.92 -5.54
C HIS A 126 1.19 5.40 -5.60
N CYS A 127 2.08 5.90 -4.75
CA CYS A 127 2.45 7.30 -4.65
C CYS A 127 3.97 7.46 -4.82
N GLY A 128 4.39 8.55 -5.43
CA GLY A 128 5.81 8.85 -5.70
C GLY A 128 6.09 8.95 -7.20
N LEU A 129 7.34 8.98 -7.61
CA LEU A 129 8.61 8.77 -6.91
C LEU A 129 9.36 10.09 -6.58
N ASN A 130 8.84 11.23 -7.03
CA ASN A 130 9.53 12.51 -6.82
C ASN A 130 9.05 13.20 -5.54
N ASN A 131 7.80 12.94 -5.15
CA ASN A 131 7.13 13.43 -3.94
C ASN A 131 6.09 12.39 -3.46
N VAL A 132 5.73 12.37 -2.19
CA VAL A 132 4.75 11.41 -1.63
C VAL A 132 3.55 12.06 -0.91
N ASN A 133 3.56 13.38 -0.77
CA ASN A 133 2.53 14.15 -0.04
C ASN A 133 1.99 15.30 -0.89
N GLY A 134 1.30 16.24 -0.26
CA GLY A 134 0.94 17.50 -0.89
C GLY A 134 2.20 18.26 -1.31
N PRO A 135 2.15 18.97 -2.45
CA PRO A 135 3.28 19.75 -2.92
C PRO A 135 3.62 20.84 -1.90
N GLU A 136 4.90 21.04 -1.65
CA GLU A 136 5.42 22.16 -0.88
C GLU A 136 5.46 23.39 -1.79
N GLU A 137 4.80 24.49 -1.38
CA GLU A 137 4.65 25.67 -2.21
C GLU A 137 6.02 26.27 -2.59
N GLY A 138 6.25 26.41 -3.89
CA GLY A 138 7.50 26.94 -4.44
C GLY A 138 8.64 25.93 -4.55
N GLU A 139 8.49 24.71 -4.07
CA GLU A 139 9.54 23.68 -4.07
C GLU A 139 9.17 22.44 -4.87
N ASP A 140 7.92 22.03 -4.85
CA ASP A 140 7.45 20.83 -5.53
C ASP A 140 6.62 21.13 -6.79
N PRO A 141 7.14 20.83 -8.00
CA PRO A 141 6.38 20.99 -9.24
C PRO A 141 5.35 19.88 -9.47
N TYR A 142 5.29 18.87 -8.59
CA TYR A 142 4.47 17.67 -8.74
C TYR A 142 3.14 17.80 -7.98
N PRO A 143 2.07 17.13 -8.46
CA PRO A 143 0.79 17.15 -7.76
C PRO A 143 0.84 16.36 -6.45
N MET A 144 -0.23 16.43 -5.66
CA MET A 144 -0.41 15.62 -4.45
C MET A 144 -0.17 14.14 -4.75
N HIS A 145 0.70 13.50 -3.97
CA HIS A 145 1.15 12.11 -4.13
C HIS A 145 1.86 11.81 -5.46
N ASP A 146 2.26 12.87 -6.18
CA ASP A 146 3.02 12.80 -7.44
C ASP A 146 2.22 12.16 -8.60
N VAL A 147 2.92 11.56 -9.56
CA VAL A 147 2.36 11.07 -10.82
C VAL A 147 1.84 9.64 -10.77
N LEU A 148 2.33 8.81 -9.84
CA LEU A 148 1.97 7.40 -9.79
C LEU A 148 0.49 7.13 -9.59
N PRO A 149 -0.28 7.92 -8.79
CA PRO A 149 -1.70 7.65 -8.59
C PRO A 149 -2.53 7.58 -9.87
N PHE A 150 -2.12 8.29 -10.92
CA PHE A 150 -2.86 8.35 -12.19
C PHE A 150 -2.01 7.96 -13.40
N ALA A 151 -0.89 7.27 -13.18
CA ALA A 151 -0.01 6.81 -14.23
C ALA A 151 -0.73 5.84 -15.18
N VAL A 152 -0.49 6.00 -16.47
CA VAL A 152 -0.99 5.07 -17.52
C VAL A 152 0.07 4.03 -17.76
N TYR A 153 -0.17 2.80 -17.37
CA TYR A 153 0.80 1.72 -17.46
C TYR A 153 0.87 1.12 -18.87
N GLU A 154 2.07 0.76 -19.25
CA GLU A 154 2.43 0.03 -20.46
C GLU A 154 2.71 -1.45 -20.11
N ASN A 155 2.75 -2.32 -21.15
CA ASN A 155 3.06 -3.75 -20.98
C ASN A 155 2.21 -4.44 -19.91
N THR A 156 0.96 -4.00 -19.78
CA THR A 156 0.01 -4.52 -18.81
C THR A 156 -0.31 -5.99 -19.09
N TYR A 157 -0.45 -6.76 -18.02
CA TYR A 157 -0.73 -8.19 -18.09
C TYR A 157 -1.50 -8.70 -16.88
N THR A 158 -2.13 -9.82 -17.10
CA THR A 158 -2.59 -10.75 -16.06
C THR A 158 -2.10 -12.15 -16.40
N GLY A 159 -2.19 -13.09 -15.48
CA GLY A 159 -1.79 -14.47 -15.77
C GLY A 159 -1.85 -15.34 -14.54
N VAL A 160 -1.74 -16.66 -14.74
CA VAL A 160 -1.68 -17.64 -13.67
C VAL A 160 -0.28 -18.21 -13.60
N GLY A 161 0.24 -18.28 -12.38
CA GLY A 161 1.54 -18.88 -12.09
C GLY A 161 1.47 -19.86 -10.92
N VAL A 162 2.57 -20.55 -10.73
CA VAL A 162 2.81 -21.43 -9.59
C VAL A 162 4.19 -21.08 -9.04
N ASP A 163 4.27 -20.91 -7.74
CA ASP A 163 5.52 -20.80 -6.97
C ASP A 163 5.44 -21.67 -5.72
N GLU A 164 6.37 -21.51 -4.79
CA GLU A 164 6.43 -22.31 -3.55
C GLU A 164 5.21 -22.08 -2.64
N GLU A 165 4.54 -20.93 -2.74
CA GLU A 165 3.33 -20.61 -1.97
C GLU A 165 2.05 -21.17 -2.59
N GLY A 166 2.12 -21.66 -3.83
CA GLY A 166 1.02 -22.27 -4.55
C GLY A 166 0.66 -21.60 -5.86
N ARG A 167 -0.57 -21.85 -6.32
CA ARG A 167 -1.09 -21.22 -7.54
C ARG A 167 -1.57 -19.80 -7.24
N TYR A 168 -1.28 -18.89 -8.15
CA TYR A 168 -1.66 -17.48 -8.01
C TYR A 168 -2.11 -16.86 -9.34
N LEU A 169 -2.94 -15.85 -9.23
CA LEU A 169 -3.27 -14.92 -10.30
C LEU A 169 -2.42 -13.66 -10.10
N ALA A 170 -1.71 -13.23 -11.16
CA ALA A 170 -0.95 -11.99 -11.13
C ALA A 170 -1.56 -10.92 -12.02
N VAL A 171 -1.37 -9.65 -11.61
CA VAL A 171 -1.63 -8.45 -12.43
C VAL A 171 -0.45 -7.51 -12.30
N GLY A 172 0.03 -6.99 -13.42
CA GLY A 172 1.14 -6.04 -13.40
C GLY A 172 1.23 -5.22 -14.68
N GLY A 173 2.18 -4.29 -14.67
CA GLY A 173 2.48 -3.42 -15.80
C GLY A 173 3.73 -2.59 -15.51
N THR A 174 4.12 -1.74 -16.45
CA THR A 174 5.27 -0.85 -16.28
C THR A 174 4.84 0.57 -16.60
N TYR A 175 5.16 1.50 -15.73
CA TYR A 175 5.10 2.93 -16.02
C TYR A 175 6.50 3.47 -16.21
N VAL A 176 6.71 4.27 -17.25
CA VAL A 176 8.00 4.90 -17.54
C VAL A 176 7.82 6.41 -17.49
N PHE A 177 8.36 7.02 -16.44
CA PHE A 177 8.39 8.47 -16.31
C PHE A 177 9.64 9.04 -16.97
N ARG A 178 9.45 10.11 -17.71
CA ARG A 178 10.56 10.87 -18.30
C ARG A 178 10.21 12.35 -18.37
N ASN A 179 11.11 13.15 -17.84
CA ASN A 179 11.10 14.59 -18.01
C ASN A 179 12.41 14.98 -18.68
N SER A 180 12.35 15.70 -19.79
CA SER A 180 13.53 16.05 -20.59
C SER A 180 14.59 16.74 -19.76
N GLN A 181 15.82 16.21 -19.80
CA GLN A 181 17.02 16.72 -19.09
C GLN A 181 17.06 16.46 -17.58
N GLU A 182 15.96 16.03 -16.94
CA GLU A 182 15.89 15.93 -15.47
C GLU A 182 15.74 14.49 -14.98
N LEU A 183 14.65 13.79 -15.36
CA LEU A 183 14.26 12.53 -14.75
C LEU A 183 13.96 11.45 -15.79
N TYR A 184 14.41 10.24 -15.52
CA TYR A 184 14.09 9.05 -16.31
C TYR A 184 14.15 7.81 -15.43
N TRP A 185 12.97 7.27 -15.09
CA TRP A 185 12.83 6.09 -14.24
C TRP A 185 11.66 5.23 -14.69
N ALA A 186 11.63 3.99 -14.23
CA ALA A 186 10.50 3.08 -14.41
C ALA A 186 9.99 2.58 -13.06
N TYR A 187 8.68 2.35 -12.99
CA TYR A 187 7.99 1.75 -11.87
C TYR A 187 7.13 0.58 -12.36
N ALA A 188 7.31 -0.60 -11.78
CA ALA A 188 6.64 -1.81 -12.24
C ALA A 188 6.02 -2.58 -11.05
N PRO A 189 4.75 -2.29 -10.70
CA PRO A 189 4.03 -3.03 -9.68
C PRO A 189 3.52 -4.36 -10.23
N GLU A 190 3.46 -5.36 -9.33
CA GLU A 190 2.79 -6.65 -9.54
C GLU A 190 2.02 -7.03 -8.28
N LEU A 191 0.75 -7.36 -8.46
CA LEU A 191 -0.15 -7.93 -7.47
C LEU A 191 -0.24 -9.44 -7.69
N ARG A 192 -0.18 -10.25 -6.62
CA ARG A 192 -0.46 -11.69 -6.63
C ARG A 192 -1.58 -12.03 -5.66
N LEU A 193 -2.56 -12.75 -6.16
CA LEU A 193 -3.67 -13.30 -5.41
C LEU A 193 -3.60 -14.82 -5.48
N TYR A 194 -3.31 -15.47 -4.36
CA TYR A 194 -3.18 -16.92 -4.28
C TYR A 194 -4.52 -17.64 -4.15
N GLU A 195 -4.58 -18.85 -4.67
CA GLU A 195 -5.75 -19.74 -4.59
C GLU A 195 -6.14 -19.98 -3.13
N GLY A 196 -7.43 -19.78 -2.78
CA GLY A 196 -7.98 -19.99 -1.44
C GLY A 196 -7.51 -19.03 -0.34
N LYS A 197 -6.75 -17.99 -0.66
CA LYS A 197 -6.20 -17.06 0.36
C LYS A 197 -6.87 -15.69 0.32
N THR A 198 -6.93 -15.04 1.50
CA THR A 198 -7.32 -13.63 1.66
C THR A 198 -6.10 -12.71 1.70
N MET A 199 -4.89 -13.25 1.75
CA MET A 199 -3.65 -12.48 1.71
C MET A 199 -3.26 -12.17 0.27
N VAL A 200 -3.01 -10.90 0.00
CA VAL A 200 -2.54 -10.37 -1.28
C VAL A 200 -1.07 -9.98 -1.15
N GLU A 201 -0.26 -10.40 -2.09
CA GLU A 201 1.13 -9.98 -2.16
C GLU A 201 1.33 -8.93 -3.23
N MET A 202 2.12 -7.94 -2.90
CA MET A 202 2.50 -6.85 -3.77
C MET A 202 4.02 -6.73 -3.83
N LYS A 203 4.53 -6.48 -5.00
CA LYS A 203 5.89 -5.98 -5.20
C LYS A 203 5.86 -4.82 -6.19
N ALA A 204 6.82 -3.90 -6.10
CA ALA A 204 7.05 -2.89 -7.10
C ALA A 204 8.54 -2.71 -7.33
N THR A 205 8.96 -2.74 -8.58
CA THR A 205 10.35 -2.46 -8.95
C THR A 205 10.48 -0.99 -9.34
N VAL A 206 11.35 -0.27 -8.64
CA VAL A 206 11.84 1.06 -9.03
C VAL A 206 13.15 0.89 -9.78
N HIS A 207 13.26 1.43 -10.99
CA HIS A 207 14.46 1.31 -11.81
C HIS A 207 14.96 2.69 -12.27
N ASN A 208 16.20 3.00 -11.92
CA ASN A 208 16.88 4.20 -12.39
C ASN A 208 17.34 4.00 -13.85
N ARG A 209 16.74 4.72 -14.78
CA ARG A 209 17.10 4.70 -16.22
C ARG A 209 18.01 5.85 -16.64
N ARG A 210 18.44 6.68 -15.69
CA ARG A 210 19.37 7.79 -15.92
C ARG A 210 20.81 7.31 -16.00
N THR A 211 21.67 8.20 -16.44
CA THR A 211 23.13 8.10 -16.32
C THR A 211 23.68 8.79 -15.06
N HIS A 212 22.79 9.20 -14.17
CA HIS A 212 23.09 9.87 -12.89
C HIS A 212 22.27 9.20 -11.77
N PRO A 213 22.67 9.32 -10.51
CA PRO A 213 21.88 8.83 -9.38
C PRO A 213 20.45 9.36 -9.41
N LEU A 214 19.51 8.53 -8.98
CA LEU A 214 18.10 8.85 -8.77
C LEU A 214 17.80 8.81 -7.28
N GLU A 215 17.40 9.92 -6.73
CA GLU A 215 16.76 9.97 -5.42
C GLU A 215 15.25 9.78 -5.60
N TYR A 216 14.62 8.95 -4.74
CA TYR A 216 13.20 8.73 -4.84
C TYR A 216 12.53 8.61 -3.46
N LEU A 217 11.26 9.01 -3.41
CA LEU A 217 10.34 8.77 -2.31
C LEU A 217 9.24 7.83 -2.79
N TRP A 218 8.77 6.96 -1.92
CA TRP A 218 7.68 6.05 -2.22
C TRP A 218 6.73 5.92 -1.03
N LEU A 219 5.43 5.76 -1.34
CA LEU A 219 4.39 5.52 -0.37
C LEU A 219 3.29 4.64 -1.01
N CYS A 220 2.79 3.67 -0.26
CA CYS A 220 1.65 2.87 -0.65
C CYS A 220 0.44 3.21 0.21
N HIS A 221 -0.50 4.01 -0.33
CA HIS A 221 -1.65 4.47 0.41
C HIS A 221 -2.77 3.43 0.37
N MET A 222 -3.00 2.73 1.50
CA MET A 222 -4.05 1.72 1.64
C MET A 222 -5.15 2.22 2.57
N ASN A 223 -6.38 2.28 2.06
CA ASN A 223 -7.55 2.90 2.68
C ASN A 223 -8.57 1.84 3.08
N TRP A 224 -8.43 1.33 4.29
CA TRP A 224 -9.34 0.36 4.87
C TRP A 224 -10.61 1.04 5.39
N LEU A 225 -11.71 0.30 5.41
CA LEU A 225 -12.94 0.74 6.05
C LEU A 225 -12.73 0.85 7.57
N GLY A 226 -13.04 1.99 8.16
CA GLY A 226 -13.00 2.18 9.61
C GLY A 226 -14.05 1.36 10.32
N VAL A 227 -13.70 0.74 11.45
CA VAL A 227 -14.62 -0.04 12.29
C VAL A 227 -14.47 0.41 13.74
N ASP A 228 -15.52 0.97 14.33
CA ASP A 228 -15.51 1.36 15.75
C ASP A 228 -15.26 0.15 16.65
N GLY A 229 -14.43 0.34 17.67
CA GLY A 229 -13.90 -0.74 18.51
C GLY A 229 -12.71 -1.50 17.89
N GLY A 230 -12.34 -1.20 16.64
CA GLY A 230 -11.13 -1.73 16.00
C GLY A 230 -9.89 -1.32 16.78
N ARG A 231 -9.03 -2.28 17.13
CA ARG A 231 -7.83 -2.06 17.96
C ARG A 231 -6.57 -2.29 17.15
N PHE A 232 -5.67 -1.30 17.16
CA PHE A 232 -4.40 -1.39 16.45
C PHE A 232 -3.33 -2.10 17.29
N TYR A 233 -2.55 -2.96 16.59
CA TYR A 233 -1.30 -3.54 17.06
C TYR A 233 -0.26 -3.37 15.96
N TYR A 234 0.95 -2.93 16.31
CA TYR A 234 1.97 -2.57 15.33
C TYR A 234 3.37 -2.65 15.93
N SER A 235 4.37 -2.94 15.10
CA SER A 235 5.75 -3.13 15.53
C SER A 235 6.55 -1.82 15.59
N ALA A 236 5.92 -0.72 16.07
CA ALA A 236 6.58 0.54 16.34
C ALA A 236 6.53 0.86 17.84
N PRO A 237 7.67 1.24 18.47
CA PRO A 237 7.70 1.75 19.83
C PRO A 237 6.90 3.06 19.95
N GLN A 238 6.37 3.32 21.16
CA GLN A 238 5.57 4.50 21.48
C GLN A 238 6.40 5.59 22.18
N ASP A 239 7.49 5.98 21.56
CA ASP A 239 8.39 7.01 22.08
C ASP A 239 8.63 8.13 21.04
N PRO A 240 9.19 9.28 21.44
CA PRO A 240 9.37 10.42 20.53
C PRO A 240 10.31 10.18 19.34
N ASP A 241 11.15 9.15 19.39
CA ASP A 241 12.08 8.81 18.30
C ASP A 241 11.37 7.99 17.20
N HIS A 242 10.22 7.38 17.55
CA HIS A 242 9.46 6.50 16.67
C HIS A 242 8.10 7.08 16.25
N VAL A 243 7.56 8.06 16.97
CA VAL A 243 6.21 8.59 16.70
C VAL A 243 6.23 10.09 16.46
N LEU A 244 5.70 10.51 15.33
CA LEU A 244 5.50 11.91 14.98
C LEU A 244 4.04 12.15 14.58
N VAL A 245 3.30 12.85 15.43
CA VAL A 245 1.96 13.35 15.09
C VAL A 245 2.08 14.61 14.26
N ALA A 246 1.58 14.57 13.04
CA ALA A 246 1.53 15.74 12.17
C ALA A 246 0.19 16.46 12.39
N PRO A 247 0.18 17.69 12.93
CA PRO A 247 -1.05 18.44 13.13
C PRO A 247 -1.72 18.75 11.78
N THR A 248 -3.03 18.62 11.72
CA THR A 248 -3.82 19.07 10.58
C THR A 248 -4.22 20.53 10.78
N GLU A 249 -3.83 21.38 9.85
CA GLU A 249 -4.08 22.83 9.89
C GLU A 249 -5.05 23.23 8.76
N LEU A 250 -6.21 23.76 9.12
CA LEU A 250 -7.20 24.23 8.16
C LEU A 250 -7.10 25.72 7.82
N GLY A 251 -6.13 26.43 8.41
CA GLY A 251 -5.91 27.85 8.13
C GLY A 251 -7.01 28.82 8.57
N ASN A 252 -7.92 28.37 9.44
CA ASN A 252 -9.05 29.17 9.96
C ASN A 252 -9.44 28.75 11.39
N ASP A 253 -10.39 29.47 12.00
CA ASP A 253 -10.89 29.23 13.36
C ASP A 253 -12.34 28.71 13.40
N SER A 254 -12.76 27.98 12.36
CA SER A 254 -14.07 27.30 12.39
C SER A 254 -14.10 26.25 13.53
N PRO A 255 -15.29 25.88 14.03
CA PRO A 255 -15.40 24.81 15.04
C PRO A 255 -14.69 23.52 14.63
N ARG A 256 -14.74 23.16 13.33
CA ARG A 256 -14.04 22.02 12.73
C ARG A 256 -12.51 22.17 12.87
N ALA A 257 -11.97 23.32 12.51
CA ALA A 257 -10.53 23.59 12.60
C ALA A 257 -10.02 23.60 14.05
N VAL A 258 -10.81 24.13 14.97
CA VAL A 258 -10.48 24.10 16.42
C VAL A 258 -10.49 22.67 16.93
N ALA A 259 -11.51 21.88 16.61
CA ALA A 259 -11.65 20.50 17.08
C ALA A 259 -10.49 19.60 16.62
N ILE A 260 -10.11 19.66 15.33
CA ILE A 260 -9.01 18.83 14.81
C ILE A 260 -7.65 19.24 15.40
N ARG A 261 -7.40 20.56 15.58
CA ARG A 261 -6.18 21.04 16.25
C ARG A 261 -6.09 20.59 17.72
N GLU A 262 -7.21 20.64 18.45
CA GLU A 262 -7.24 20.18 19.85
C GLU A 262 -7.00 18.67 19.95
N TRP A 263 -7.61 17.90 19.05
CA TRP A 263 -7.39 16.47 18.97
C TRP A 263 -5.94 16.13 18.61
N GLY A 264 -5.35 16.82 17.63
CA GLY A 264 -3.94 16.67 17.25
C GLY A 264 -2.98 16.94 18.42
N ARG A 265 -3.26 17.97 19.26
CA ARG A 265 -2.45 18.22 20.48
C ARG A 265 -2.56 17.08 21.51
N LYS A 266 -3.75 16.50 21.69
CA LYS A 266 -3.91 15.33 22.56
C LYS A 266 -3.11 14.13 22.04
N LEU A 267 -3.22 13.84 20.75
CA LEU A 267 -2.45 12.76 20.11
C LEU A 267 -0.94 12.99 20.16
N ALA A 268 -0.47 14.25 20.02
CA ALA A 268 0.94 14.57 20.17
C ALA A 268 1.47 14.35 21.59
N SER A 269 0.61 14.42 22.60
CA SER A 269 0.97 14.11 23.99
C SER A 269 0.80 12.62 24.33
N ASP A 270 -0.13 11.95 23.69
CA ASP A 270 -0.41 10.53 23.89
C ASP A 270 -0.95 9.90 22.58
N PRO A 271 -0.08 9.39 21.71
CA PRO A 271 -0.49 8.76 20.45
C PRO A 271 -1.35 7.50 20.64
N THR A 272 -1.31 6.86 21.83
CA THR A 272 -2.08 5.64 22.13
C THR A 272 -3.58 5.89 22.18
N LEU A 273 -4.01 7.15 22.30
CA LEU A 273 -5.43 7.54 22.19
C LEU A 273 -6.05 7.16 20.85
N ALA A 274 -5.22 6.93 19.81
CA ALA A 274 -5.64 6.46 18.50
C ALA A 274 -5.53 4.93 18.33
N ASP A 275 -5.20 4.17 19.38
CA ASP A 275 -5.02 2.72 19.26
C ASP A 275 -6.33 1.92 19.29
N VAL A 276 -7.44 2.58 19.61
CA VAL A 276 -8.79 2.03 19.45
C VAL A 276 -9.66 3.04 18.75
N LEU A 277 -10.30 2.64 17.66
CA LEU A 277 -11.21 3.55 16.94
C LEU A 277 -12.51 3.76 17.71
N ASP A 278 -12.90 5.02 17.88
CA ASP A 278 -14.16 5.43 18.51
C ASP A 278 -14.65 6.75 17.88
N SER A 279 -15.59 6.64 16.96
CA SER A 279 -16.16 7.82 16.26
C SER A 279 -16.94 8.76 17.19
N SER A 280 -17.30 8.31 18.41
CA SER A 280 -18.05 9.13 19.37
C SER A 280 -17.18 10.10 20.16
N SER A 281 -15.89 9.84 20.28
CA SER A 281 -14.96 10.60 21.14
C SER A 281 -13.74 11.16 20.42
N GLN A 282 -13.46 10.70 19.19
CA GLN A 282 -12.27 11.06 18.40
C GLN A 282 -12.65 11.99 17.24
N VAL A 283 -11.71 12.84 16.80
CA VAL A 283 -11.92 13.79 15.72
C VAL A 283 -10.89 13.54 14.62
N TYR A 284 -11.37 13.07 13.45
CA TYR A 284 -10.59 12.80 12.26
C TYR A 284 -11.21 13.49 11.01
N ASP A 285 -11.68 14.72 11.19
CA ASP A 285 -12.28 15.53 10.15
C ASP A 285 -11.46 16.85 9.96
N PRO A 286 -10.79 17.07 8.79
CA PRO A 286 -10.85 16.25 7.58
C PRO A 286 -10.02 14.95 7.65
N GLU A 287 -8.88 14.96 8.33
CA GLU A 287 -7.98 13.82 8.48
C GLU A 287 -6.94 14.04 9.57
N MET A 288 -6.30 12.98 10.00
CA MET A 288 -5.14 13.01 10.90
C MET A 288 -4.10 11.99 10.46
N CYS A 289 -2.83 12.41 10.45
CA CYS A 289 -1.70 11.54 10.17
C CYS A 289 -0.82 11.37 11.40
N ILE A 290 -0.53 10.12 11.76
CA ILE A 290 0.48 9.78 12.75
C ILE A 290 1.56 8.99 12.01
N ASN A 291 2.78 9.51 11.99
CA ASN A 291 3.91 8.83 11.39
C ASN A 291 4.58 7.95 12.41
N TYR A 292 4.88 6.74 12.04
CA TYR A 292 5.62 5.78 12.86
C TYR A 292 6.87 5.34 12.11
N ARG A 293 7.99 5.23 12.84
CA ARG A 293 9.16 4.46 12.43
C ARG A 293 9.02 3.07 13.02
N TYR A 294 9.04 2.07 12.17
CA TYR A 294 8.79 0.70 12.59
C TYR A 294 10.07 -0.06 12.90
N GLU A 295 10.00 -0.92 13.91
CA GLU A 295 10.94 -1.98 14.15
C GLU A 295 10.55 -3.22 13.34
N THR A 296 11.54 -4.10 13.08
CA THR A 296 11.38 -5.24 12.18
C THR A 296 11.63 -6.56 12.88
N ASP A 297 11.08 -7.62 12.33
CA ASP A 297 11.51 -8.97 12.62
C ASP A 297 12.90 -9.27 12.01
N GLU A 298 13.40 -10.48 12.22
CA GLU A 298 14.71 -10.92 11.70
C GLU A 298 14.79 -10.94 10.17
N ASP A 299 13.64 -10.91 9.50
CA ASP A 299 13.51 -10.89 8.06
C ASP A 299 13.39 -9.47 7.48
N GLY A 300 13.47 -8.45 8.35
CA GLY A 300 13.37 -7.04 7.96
C GLY A 300 11.95 -6.56 7.73
N LEU A 301 10.96 -7.31 8.23
CA LEU A 301 9.54 -6.97 8.06
C LEU A 301 9.00 -6.20 9.23
N ALA A 302 8.28 -5.14 8.90
CA ALA A 302 7.38 -4.45 9.81
C ALA A 302 5.97 -4.99 9.71
N HIS A 303 5.22 -4.93 10.82
CA HIS A 303 3.89 -5.49 10.95
C HIS A 303 2.92 -4.50 11.56
N SER A 304 1.71 -4.42 11.00
CA SER A 304 0.60 -3.67 11.57
C SER A 304 -0.72 -4.38 11.32
N LEU A 305 -1.60 -4.38 12.32
CA LEU A 305 -2.94 -4.91 12.16
C LEU A 305 -3.97 -4.05 12.91
N MET A 306 -5.21 -4.15 12.49
CA MET A 306 -6.37 -3.67 13.23
C MET A 306 -7.28 -4.85 13.54
N GLU A 307 -7.28 -5.29 14.80
CA GLU A 307 -8.18 -6.33 15.30
C GLU A 307 -9.62 -5.84 15.26
N LEU A 308 -10.52 -6.65 14.73
CA LEU A 308 -11.92 -6.30 14.53
C LEU A 308 -12.79 -6.80 15.71
N PRO A 309 -13.81 -6.05 16.09
CA PRO A 309 -14.71 -6.45 17.19
C PRO A 309 -15.40 -7.79 16.98
N GLY A 310 -15.55 -8.23 15.74
CA GLY A 310 -16.17 -9.51 15.36
C GLY A 310 -15.19 -10.66 15.17
N GLY A 311 -13.94 -10.49 15.59
CA GLY A 311 -12.84 -11.46 15.37
C GLY A 311 -12.10 -11.25 14.04
N GLY A 312 -10.86 -11.76 14.00
CA GLY A 312 -9.93 -11.52 12.88
C GLY A 312 -9.37 -10.10 12.86
N SER A 313 -8.56 -9.81 11.85
CA SER A 313 -7.96 -8.47 11.70
C SER A 313 -7.67 -8.10 10.27
N TYR A 314 -7.71 -6.80 9.95
CA TYR A 314 -7.00 -6.26 8.79
C TYR A 314 -5.50 -6.28 9.09
N TYR A 315 -4.71 -6.58 8.08
CA TYR A 315 -3.28 -6.76 8.28
C TYR A 315 -2.47 -6.20 7.12
N VAL A 316 -1.31 -5.63 7.47
CA VAL A 316 -0.28 -5.16 6.54
C VAL A 316 1.08 -5.56 7.08
N ALA A 317 1.94 -6.11 6.22
CA ALA A 317 3.37 -6.27 6.49
C ALA A 317 4.17 -5.85 5.26
N TRP A 318 5.37 -5.30 5.48
CA TRP A 318 6.20 -4.81 4.40
C TRP A 318 7.69 -4.88 4.74
N ASP A 319 8.53 -4.84 3.72
CA ASP A 319 9.98 -4.71 3.84
C ASP A 319 10.35 -3.29 4.31
N ALA A 320 10.56 -3.14 5.62
CA ALA A 320 10.92 -1.86 6.21
C ALA A 320 12.41 -1.51 6.06
N THR A 321 13.23 -2.39 5.51
CA THR A 321 14.63 -2.06 5.17
C THR A 321 14.69 -1.02 4.04
N LYS A 322 13.64 -0.95 3.20
CA LYS A 322 13.47 0.01 2.11
C LYS A 322 12.49 1.13 2.44
N ALA A 323 11.49 0.85 3.27
CA ALA A 323 10.45 1.78 3.67
C ALA A 323 10.27 1.74 5.21
N PRO A 324 11.17 2.40 5.98
CA PRO A 324 11.20 2.27 7.44
C PRO A 324 10.04 2.96 8.17
N TYR A 325 9.27 3.75 7.46
CA TYR A 325 8.12 4.48 8.01
C TYR A 325 6.81 3.89 7.54
N ALA A 326 5.77 4.07 8.34
CA ALA A 326 4.40 4.01 7.85
C ALA A 326 3.55 5.05 8.56
N LEU A 327 2.55 5.55 7.84
CA LEU A 327 1.57 6.47 8.38
C LEU A 327 0.34 5.69 8.84
N ARG A 328 -0.18 6.02 10.02
CA ARG A 328 -1.58 5.79 10.35
C ARG A 328 -2.35 7.01 9.87
N TRP A 329 -3.07 6.84 8.79
CA TRP A 329 -3.95 7.86 8.23
C TRP A 329 -5.38 7.58 8.68
N LEU A 330 -6.08 8.61 9.14
CA LEU A 330 -7.42 8.51 9.69
C LEU A 330 -8.26 9.64 9.12
N CYS A 331 -9.34 9.29 8.40
CA CYS A 331 -10.32 10.23 7.85
C CYS A 331 -11.72 9.70 8.17
N ARG A 332 -12.48 10.41 9.01
CA ARG A 332 -13.82 9.99 9.46
C ARG A 332 -14.72 11.21 9.52
N THR A 333 -15.19 11.66 8.36
CA THR A 333 -15.97 12.90 8.20
C THR A 333 -17.48 12.69 8.23
N GLY A 334 -17.94 11.42 8.18
CA GLY A 334 -19.35 11.08 7.99
C GLY A 334 -19.67 10.79 6.52
N ASP A 335 -19.13 11.55 5.56
CA ASP A 335 -19.21 11.25 4.13
C ASP A 335 -18.11 10.26 3.71
N GLU A 336 -16.96 10.35 4.36
CA GLU A 336 -15.81 9.45 4.17
C GLU A 336 -15.49 8.73 5.48
N ASP A 337 -15.08 7.47 5.40
CA ASP A 337 -14.60 6.67 6.53
C ASP A 337 -13.48 5.74 6.04
N GLY A 338 -12.25 6.20 6.24
CA GLY A 338 -11.05 5.55 5.78
C GLY A 338 -9.97 5.51 6.86
N VAL A 339 -9.27 4.37 6.91
CA VAL A 339 -8.18 4.14 7.85
C VAL A 339 -6.99 3.52 7.12
N GLY A 340 -5.87 4.20 7.08
CA GLY A 340 -4.57 3.62 6.76
C GLY A 340 -4.00 2.98 8.01
N ILE A 341 -4.23 1.68 8.23
CA ILE A 341 -3.71 0.96 9.42
C ILE A 341 -2.19 0.97 9.46
N ALA A 342 -1.57 0.88 8.30
CA ALA A 342 -0.22 1.26 7.99
C ALA A 342 -0.18 1.63 6.50
N VAL A 343 0.41 2.77 6.20
CA VAL A 343 0.69 3.27 4.84
C VAL A 343 2.21 3.27 4.69
N PRO A 344 2.82 2.14 4.22
CA PRO A 344 4.28 2.02 4.12
C PRO A 344 4.88 3.13 3.26
N SER A 345 5.98 3.71 3.74
CA SER A 345 6.62 4.85 3.11
C SER A 345 8.12 4.90 3.35
N THR A 346 8.86 5.48 2.42
CA THR A 346 10.28 5.81 2.62
C THR A 346 10.47 7.01 3.56
N GLY A 347 9.44 7.85 3.74
CA GLY A 347 9.48 9.05 4.56
C GLY A 347 8.18 9.30 5.32
N THR A 348 8.03 10.51 5.84
CA THR A 348 6.88 10.99 6.62
C THR A 348 5.91 11.80 5.76
N ASN A 349 4.77 12.26 6.32
CA ASN A 349 3.84 13.16 5.60
C ASN A 349 4.26 14.64 5.62
N ARG A 350 5.54 14.93 5.76
CA ARG A 350 6.10 16.29 5.65
C ARG A 350 6.48 16.60 4.20
N GLY A 351 6.71 17.84 3.87
CA GLY A 351 7.14 18.27 2.55
C GLY A 351 8.52 17.74 2.13
N SER A 352 8.86 17.90 0.85
CA SER A 352 10.11 17.39 0.27
C SER A 352 11.37 17.96 0.91
N SER A 353 11.36 19.23 1.31
CA SER A 353 12.47 19.85 2.07
C SER A 353 12.76 19.12 3.37
N TYR A 354 11.73 18.83 4.16
CA TYR A 354 11.87 18.04 5.38
C TYR A 354 12.44 16.64 5.11
N GLN A 355 11.92 15.96 4.08
CA GLN A 355 12.40 14.61 3.71
C GLN A 355 13.89 14.65 3.35
N ARG A 356 14.31 15.67 2.63
CA ARG A 356 15.72 15.85 2.23
C ARG A 356 16.63 16.14 3.42
N GLU A 357 16.22 17.04 4.30
CA GLU A 357 16.97 17.39 5.52
C GLU A 357 17.18 16.17 6.44
N HIS A 358 16.18 15.25 6.47
CA HIS A 358 16.21 14.06 7.33
C HIS A 358 16.71 12.80 6.63
N GLY A 359 17.14 12.89 5.37
CA GLY A 359 17.72 11.75 4.64
C GLY A 359 16.72 10.63 4.31
N HIS A 360 15.46 10.98 4.04
CA HIS A 360 14.40 10.01 3.76
C HIS A 360 14.35 9.53 2.31
N PHE A 361 15.12 10.15 1.42
CA PHE A 361 15.20 9.70 0.03
C PHE A 361 16.04 8.43 -0.08
N ASN A 362 15.51 7.42 -0.74
CA ASN A 362 16.30 6.31 -1.23
C ASN A 362 17.07 6.73 -2.48
N THR A 363 18.27 6.20 -2.68
CA THR A 363 19.11 6.51 -3.83
C THR A 363 19.43 5.26 -4.63
N LEU A 364 19.30 5.36 -5.96
CA LEU A 364 19.69 4.32 -6.90
C LEU A 364 20.78 4.87 -7.83
N GLU A 365 21.88 4.14 -7.96
CA GLU A 365 22.91 4.45 -8.94
C GLU A 365 22.40 4.19 -10.38
N PRO A 366 23.10 4.70 -11.43
CA PRO A 366 22.70 4.48 -12.81
C PRO A 366 22.48 3.00 -13.16
N GLY A 367 21.28 2.67 -13.62
CA GLY A 367 20.91 1.30 -14.00
C GLY A 367 20.50 0.40 -12.84
N GLU A 368 20.58 0.85 -11.60
CA GLU A 368 20.15 0.08 -10.44
C GLU A 368 18.64 0.02 -10.28
N SER A 369 18.19 -0.94 -9.49
CA SER A 369 16.78 -1.15 -9.15
C SER A 369 16.61 -1.51 -7.69
N ASP A 370 15.56 -1.00 -7.09
CA ASP A 370 15.02 -1.46 -5.82
C ASP A 370 13.74 -2.26 -6.03
N VAL A 371 13.48 -3.20 -5.14
CA VAL A 371 12.22 -3.95 -5.10
C VAL A 371 11.55 -3.71 -3.76
N LEU A 372 10.47 -2.97 -3.79
CA LEU A 372 9.60 -2.71 -2.66
C LEU A 372 8.61 -3.89 -2.55
N ARG A 373 8.42 -4.42 -1.33
CA ARG A 373 7.52 -5.57 -1.09
C ARG A 373 6.61 -5.29 0.08
N TRP A 374 5.34 -5.64 -0.10
CA TRP A 374 4.36 -5.60 0.98
C TRP A 374 3.27 -6.63 0.73
N ARG A 375 2.53 -6.93 1.77
CA ARG A 375 1.33 -7.75 1.69
C ARG A 375 0.24 -7.16 2.57
N PHE A 376 -0.99 -7.43 2.19
CA PHE A 376 -2.16 -7.02 2.95
C PHE A 376 -3.26 -8.07 2.85
N GLY A 377 -4.16 -8.10 3.83
CA GLY A 377 -5.24 -9.07 3.80
C GLY A 377 -6.10 -9.08 5.05
N LEU A 378 -7.00 -10.06 5.11
CA LEU A 378 -7.84 -10.36 6.26
C LEU A 378 -7.29 -11.61 6.94
N LEU A 379 -6.90 -11.49 8.20
CA LEU A 379 -6.50 -12.62 9.04
C LEU A 379 -7.69 -13.17 9.81
N ASP A 380 -7.74 -14.48 10.02
CA ASP A 380 -8.64 -15.10 10.97
C ASP A 380 -8.17 -14.88 12.43
N GLU A 381 -8.92 -15.39 13.42
CA GLU A 381 -8.59 -15.21 14.85
C GLU A 381 -7.23 -15.82 15.22
N ARG A 382 -6.89 -16.98 14.66
CA ARG A 382 -5.63 -17.66 14.91
C ARG A 382 -4.47 -16.88 14.29
N GLU A 383 -4.59 -16.54 13.01
CA GLU A 383 -3.59 -15.74 12.29
C GLU A 383 -3.38 -14.37 12.96
N THR A 384 -4.45 -13.76 13.48
CA THR A 384 -4.40 -12.52 14.27
C THR A 384 -3.58 -12.71 15.55
N SER A 385 -3.79 -13.80 16.27
CA SER A 385 -3.02 -14.13 17.47
C SER A 385 -1.54 -14.35 17.17
N ASP A 386 -1.24 -15.07 16.08
CA ASP A 386 0.14 -15.32 15.62
C ASP A 386 0.84 -13.99 15.22
N ALA A 387 0.13 -13.11 14.52
CA ALA A 387 0.65 -11.78 14.14
C ALA A 387 0.92 -10.89 15.36
N LYS A 388 0.04 -10.89 16.35
CA LYS A 388 0.24 -10.16 17.63
C LYS A 388 1.46 -10.69 18.38
N ALA A 389 1.63 -12.01 18.47
CA ALA A 389 2.80 -12.61 19.10
C ALA A 389 4.12 -12.24 18.38
N CYS A 390 4.09 -12.14 17.04
CA CYS A 390 5.23 -11.65 16.27
C CYS A 390 5.56 -10.19 16.61
N ILE A 391 4.57 -9.32 16.66
CA ILE A 391 4.73 -7.91 17.03
C ILE A 391 5.29 -7.77 18.45
N ASP A 392 4.77 -8.55 19.41
CA ASP A 392 5.26 -8.54 20.79
C ASP A 392 6.72 -8.99 20.87
N ALA A 393 7.10 -10.01 20.12
CA ALA A 393 8.49 -10.48 20.06
C ALA A 393 9.45 -9.42 19.48
N ILE A 394 9.04 -8.69 18.44
CA ILE A 394 9.81 -7.56 17.87
C ILE A 394 10.04 -6.48 18.95
N LEU A 395 9.01 -6.17 19.72
CA LEU A 395 9.03 -5.11 20.73
C LEU A 395 9.58 -5.58 22.11
N GLY A 396 9.96 -6.86 22.25
CA GLY A 396 10.47 -7.42 23.50
C GLY A 396 9.44 -7.50 24.63
N ARG A 397 8.19 -7.72 24.27
CA ARG A 397 7.04 -7.83 25.19
C ARG A 397 6.61 -9.27 25.41
#